data_cbf30db980cbe354805f51b7068dee48
#
_entry.id   cbf30db980cbe354805f51b7068dee48
#
_cell.length_a   1.000
_cell.length_b   1.000
_cell.length_c   1.000
_cell.angle_alpha   90.00
_cell.angle_beta   90.00
_cell.angle_gamma   90.00
#
_symmetry.space_group_name_H-M   'P 1'
#
loop_
_entity.id
_entity.type
_entity.pdbx_description
1 polymer ?
#
loop_
_entity_poly.entity_id
_entity_poly.type
_entity_poly.pdbx_seq_one_letter_code
_entity_poly.pdbx_strand_id
1 'polypeptide(L)'
;MASTYLSRTLGTPTNAYKGTLSYWQKAASTTATNYILACESGNERMLFYMAAGKFQAGLRGTSSPPDIDFTISGTPRFRDPNAWYHVVLAWDSTQSTASDRMKLYVNNVQYTWTGSGTGGVNDIPQNHVMPMNKSGLPFRIGSTIGGGSYFEGVM
;
A
#
# COMPACT_ATOMS: atom_id res chain seq x y z
N MET A 1 7.71 3.62 23.20
CA MET A 1 7.45 4.61 22.14
C MET A 1 5.94 4.82 22.05
N ALA A 2 5.48 6.05 21.82
CA ALA A 2 4.05 6.32 21.70
C ALA A 2 3.54 5.71 20.39
N SER A 3 2.49 4.89 20.49
CA SER A 3 1.84 4.27 19.32
C SER A 3 0.82 5.26 18.77
N THR A 4 1.21 6.09 17.81
CA THR A 4 0.34 7.10 17.23
C THR A 4 -0.10 6.67 15.83
N TYR A 5 -1.39 6.74 15.59
CA TYR A 5 -1.99 6.47 14.28
C TYR A 5 -3.26 7.29 14.08
N LEU A 6 -3.64 7.49 12.84
CA LEU A 6 -4.94 8.05 12.46
C LEU A 6 -5.83 6.91 11.95
N SER A 7 -7.12 6.96 12.29
CA SER A 7 -8.08 5.96 11.83
C SER A 7 -9.41 6.58 11.41
N ARG A 8 -10.04 5.98 10.40
CA ARG A 8 -11.43 6.25 10.02
C ARG A 8 -12.06 5.03 9.37
N THR A 9 -13.37 4.98 9.32
CA THR A 9 -14.10 4.06 8.44
C THR A 9 -14.29 4.73 7.08
N LEU A 10 -14.00 4.00 6.01
CA LEU A 10 -14.15 4.52 4.65
C LEU A 10 -15.64 4.69 4.30
N GLY A 11 -15.97 5.83 3.71
CA GLY A 11 -17.29 6.11 3.13
C GLY A 11 -17.42 5.52 1.72
N THR A 12 -18.56 5.80 1.08
CA THR A 12 -18.80 5.40 -0.31
C THR A 12 -17.81 6.12 -1.24
N PRO A 13 -17.02 5.39 -2.03
CA PRO A 13 -16.07 6.00 -2.95
C PRO A 13 -16.79 6.61 -4.16
N THR A 14 -16.21 7.64 -4.74
CA THR A 14 -16.66 8.21 -6.03
C THR A 14 -16.33 7.30 -7.21
N ASN A 15 -15.29 6.47 -7.05
CA ASN A 15 -14.89 5.45 -8.02
C ASN A 15 -14.35 4.22 -7.29
N ALA A 16 -14.92 3.05 -7.63
CA ALA A 16 -14.55 1.79 -6.99
C ALA A 16 -13.21 1.20 -7.51
N TYR A 17 -12.72 1.68 -8.64
CA TYR A 17 -11.62 1.05 -9.38
C TYR A 17 -10.35 1.89 -9.41
N LYS A 18 -10.44 3.18 -9.06
CA LYS A 18 -9.34 4.13 -9.21
C LYS A 18 -9.07 4.87 -7.91
N GLY A 19 -7.80 5.14 -7.68
CA GLY A 19 -7.40 5.98 -6.56
C GLY A 19 -5.94 6.37 -6.63
N THR A 20 -5.59 7.32 -5.78
CA THR A 20 -4.22 7.79 -5.63
C THR A 20 -3.94 8.06 -4.16
N LEU A 21 -2.81 7.57 -3.69
CA LEU A 21 -2.23 7.93 -2.42
C LEU A 21 -0.98 8.76 -2.70
N SER A 22 -0.90 9.95 -2.10
CA SER A 22 0.25 10.84 -2.23
C SER A 22 0.61 11.39 -0.85
N TYR A 23 1.87 11.26 -0.45
CA TYR A 23 2.32 11.71 0.86
C TYR A 23 3.83 11.91 0.88
N TRP A 24 4.30 12.67 1.87
CA TRP A 24 5.71 12.80 2.19
C TRP A 24 6.04 11.97 3.40
N GLN A 25 7.20 11.35 3.40
CA GLN A 25 7.69 10.59 4.55
C GLN A 25 9.16 10.80 4.81
N LYS A 26 9.51 10.71 6.09
CA LYS A 26 10.88 10.58 6.59
C LYS A 26 10.86 9.47 7.63
N ALA A 27 11.43 8.31 7.32
CA ALA A 27 11.44 7.17 8.22
C ALA A 27 12.57 7.27 9.24
N ALA A 28 12.31 6.95 10.50
CA ALA A 28 13.35 6.89 11.53
C ALA A 28 14.26 5.67 11.33
N SER A 29 13.76 4.61 10.71
CA SER A 29 14.51 3.42 10.37
C SER A 29 14.23 2.98 8.94
N THR A 30 15.25 2.62 8.20
CA THR A 30 15.12 2.06 6.85
C THR A 30 15.13 0.54 6.83
N THR A 31 15.44 -0.11 7.95
CA THR A 31 15.54 -1.58 8.05
C THR A 31 14.33 -2.23 8.71
N ALA A 32 13.67 -1.53 9.63
CA ALA A 32 12.47 -2.02 10.29
C ALA A 32 11.28 -2.06 9.33
N THR A 33 10.29 -2.91 9.65
CA THR A 33 9.01 -2.89 8.96
C THR A 33 8.16 -1.74 9.50
N ASN A 34 7.89 -0.76 8.65
CA ASN A 34 7.15 0.46 8.97
C ASN A 34 5.84 0.48 8.19
N TYR A 35 4.72 0.30 8.86
CA TYR A 35 3.41 0.35 8.21
C TYR A 35 2.96 1.80 8.04
N ILE A 36 2.82 2.20 6.79
CA ILE A 36 2.43 3.54 6.39
C ILE A 36 0.91 3.65 6.42
N LEU A 37 0.25 2.63 5.86
CA LEU A 37 -1.18 2.66 5.66
C LEU A 37 -1.73 1.23 5.62
N ALA A 38 -2.90 1.05 6.24
CA ALA A 38 -3.63 -0.20 6.23
C ALA A 38 -5.12 0.02 5.99
N CYS A 39 -5.69 -0.80 5.14
CA CYS A 39 -7.12 -0.96 4.97
C CYS A 39 -7.39 -2.46 4.95
N GLU A 40 -7.97 -2.99 6.02
CA GLU A 40 -8.16 -4.43 6.15
C GLU A 40 -9.40 -4.78 6.98
N SER A 41 -10.08 -5.85 6.60
CA SER A 41 -11.17 -6.46 7.36
C SER A 41 -11.24 -7.95 7.04
N GLY A 42 -11.10 -8.78 8.06
CA GLY A 42 -11.02 -10.22 7.87
C GLY A 42 -9.82 -10.62 7.00
N ASN A 43 -10.10 -11.29 5.89
CA ASN A 43 -9.05 -11.71 4.94
C ASN A 43 -8.73 -10.65 3.89
N GLU A 44 -9.58 -9.65 3.70
CA GLU A 44 -9.37 -8.60 2.73
C GLU A 44 -8.43 -7.53 3.27
N ARG A 45 -7.40 -7.18 2.50
CA ARG A 45 -6.46 -6.15 2.92
C ARG A 45 -5.78 -5.44 1.76
N MET A 46 -5.41 -4.20 2.01
CA MET A 46 -4.48 -3.41 1.22
C MET A 46 -3.54 -2.70 2.20
N LEU A 47 -2.28 -3.07 2.16
CA LEU A 47 -1.24 -2.61 3.08
C LEU A 47 -0.13 -1.91 2.30
N PHE A 48 0.31 -0.76 2.78
CA PHE A 48 1.52 -0.11 2.30
C PHE A 48 2.50 0.03 3.44
N TYR A 49 3.70 -0.45 3.22
CA TYR A 49 4.72 -0.48 4.25
C TYR A 49 6.12 -0.43 3.65
N MET A 50 7.07 -0.09 4.48
CA MET A 50 8.49 -0.25 4.17
C MET A 50 9.02 -1.46 4.90
N ALA A 51 9.83 -2.28 4.22
CA ALA A 51 10.58 -3.35 4.84
C ALA A 51 11.93 -3.51 4.13
N ALA A 52 13.00 -3.68 4.89
CA ALA A 52 14.36 -3.81 4.38
C ALA A 52 14.75 -2.67 3.40
N GLY A 53 14.32 -1.45 3.70
CA GLY A 53 14.60 -0.25 2.90
C GLY A 53 13.86 -0.18 1.56
N LYS A 54 12.84 -1.02 1.36
CA LYS A 54 12.02 -1.03 0.15
C LYS A 54 10.57 -0.70 0.48
N PHE A 55 9.92 0.00 -0.44
CA PHE A 55 8.47 0.15 -0.40
C PHE A 55 7.81 -1.15 -0.83
N GLN A 56 6.80 -1.56 -0.09
CA GLN A 56 6.03 -2.76 -0.36
C GLN A 56 4.53 -2.46 -0.32
N ALA A 57 3.79 -3.15 -1.16
CA ALA A 57 2.34 -3.15 -1.13
C ALA A 57 1.86 -4.60 -1.04
N GLY A 58 1.05 -4.89 -0.03
CA GLY A 58 0.38 -6.17 0.13
C GLY A 58 -1.09 -6.03 -0.22
N LEU A 59 -1.58 -6.88 -1.12
CA LEU A 59 -3.00 -6.97 -1.44
C LEU A 59 -3.49 -8.39 -1.19
N ARG A 60 -4.69 -8.49 -0.66
CA ARG A 60 -5.39 -9.76 -0.50
C ARG A 60 -6.89 -9.58 -0.72
N GLY A 61 -7.48 -10.46 -1.50
CA GLY A 61 -8.92 -10.50 -1.76
C GLY A 61 -9.70 -11.29 -0.69
N THR A 62 -11.01 -11.25 -0.81
CA THR A 62 -11.94 -11.92 0.13
C THR A 62 -12.25 -13.36 -0.20
N SER A 63 -12.01 -13.80 -1.43
CA SER A 63 -12.27 -15.17 -1.88
C SER A 63 -11.42 -16.20 -1.12
N SER A 64 -11.87 -17.44 -1.09
CA SER A 64 -11.12 -18.55 -0.52
C SER A 64 -11.00 -19.69 -1.56
N PRO A 65 -9.83 -19.94 -2.15
CA PRO A 65 -8.57 -19.18 -1.96
C PRO A 65 -8.70 -17.73 -2.42
N PRO A 66 -7.91 -16.79 -1.86
CA PRO A 66 -8.00 -15.39 -2.24
C PRO A 66 -7.67 -15.22 -3.73
N ASP A 67 -8.46 -14.42 -4.42
CA ASP A 67 -8.26 -14.04 -5.82
C ASP A 67 -6.99 -13.22 -6.03
N ILE A 68 -6.58 -12.50 -4.99
CA ILE A 68 -5.32 -11.75 -4.94
C ILE A 68 -4.67 -12.05 -3.59
N ASP A 69 -3.41 -12.47 -3.60
CA ASP A 69 -2.58 -12.55 -2.39
C ASP A 69 -1.11 -12.37 -2.81
N PHE A 70 -0.66 -11.14 -2.87
CA PHE A 70 0.71 -10.84 -3.23
C PHE A 70 1.29 -9.66 -2.47
N THR A 71 2.60 -9.65 -2.38
CA THR A 71 3.39 -8.52 -1.95
C THR A 71 4.28 -8.07 -3.10
N ILE A 72 4.17 -6.81 -3.48
CA ILE A 72 5.04 -6.20 -4.47
C ILE A 72 6.07 -5.32 -3.78
N SER A 73 7.31 -5.43 -4.24
CA SER A 73 8.43 -4.59 -3.79
C SER A 73 8.79 -3.59 -4.87
N GLY A 74 8.84 -2.32 -4.52
CA GLY A 74 9.47 -1.31 -5.36
C GLY A 74 11.01 -1.42 -5.31
N THR A 75 11.68 -1.05 -6.40
CA THR A 75 13.13 -1.04 -6.48
C THR A 75 13.81 0.14 -5.77
N PRO A 76 13.16 1.31 -5.51
CA PRO A 76 13.84 2.35 -4.77
C PRO A 76 14.13 1.88 -3.35
N ARG A 77 15.37 2.01 -2.96
CA ARG A 77 15.75 1.80 -1.57
C ARG A 77 15.75 3.14 -0.85
N PHE A 78 14.96 3.22 0.18
CA PHE A 78 15.00 4.33 1.12
C PHE A 78 16.22 4.12 2.04
N ARG A 79 17.35 4.70 1.65
CA ARG A 79 18.65 4.44 2.34
C ARG A 79 18.99 5.51 3.36
N ASP A 80 18.50 6.73 3.17
CA ASP A 80 18.77 7.87 4.03
C ASP A 80 17.59 8.14 4.95
N PRO A 81 17.69 7.85 6.26
CA PRO A 81 16.64 8.16 7.23
C PRO A 81 16.47 9.67 7.46
N ASN A 82 17.43 10.49 7.00
CA ASN A 82 17.34 11.94 7.11
C ASN A 82 16.68 12.63 5.91
N ALA A 83 16.49 11.90 4.81
CA ALA A 83 15.87 12.45 3.61
C ALA A 83 14.33 12.39 3.68
N TRP A 84 13.69 13.39 3.10
CA TRP A 84 12.28 13.36 2.79
C TRP A 84 12.05 12.71 1.43
N TYR A 85 11.06 11.85 1.36
CA TYR A 85 10.63 11.18 0.15
C TYR A 85 9.18 11.50 -0.15
N HIS A 86 8.92 11.99 -1.36
CA HIS A 86 7.57 12.09 -1.89
C HIS A 86 7.20 10.76 -2.53
N VAL A 87 6.16 10.12 -2.03
CA VAL A 87 5.68 8.83 -2.53
C VAL A 87 4.29 8.98 -3.10
N VAL A 88 4.11 8.53 -4.33
CA VAL A 88 2.80 8.47 -4.98
C VAL A 88 2.54 7.05 -5.43
N LEU A 89 1.43 6.50 -4.98
CA LEU A 89 0.89 5.23 -5.45
C LEU A 89 -0.44 5.51 -6.15
N ALA A 90 -0.51 5.22 -7.42
CA ALA A 90 -1.72 5.35 -8.22
C ALA A 90 -2.21 3.98 -8.67
N TRP A 91 -3.51 3.75 -8.62
CA TRP A 91 -4.11 2.53 -9.17
C TRP A 91 -5.32 2.85 -10.03
N ASP A 92 -5.46 2.07 -11.08
CA ASP A 92 -6.60 2.06 -11.99
C ASP A 92 -6.80 0.64 -12.51
N SER A 93 -7.63 -0.13 -11.83
CA SER A 93 -7.86 -1.53 -12.18
C SER A 93 -8.63 -1.72 -13.49
N THR A 94 -9.17 -0.64 -14.08
CA THR A 94 -9.89 -0.71 -15.37
C THR A 94 -8.95 -0.86 -16.57
N GLN A 95 -7.65 -0.63 -16.39
CA GLN A 95 -6.66 -0.71 -17.46
C GLN A 95 -6.60 -2.12 -18.05
N SER A 96 -6.55 -2.20 -19.38
CA SER A 96 -6.42 -3.47 -20.10
C SER A 96 -5.07 -4.13 -19.84
N THR A 97 -4.00 -3.33 -19.82
CA THR A 97 -2.65 -3.79 -19.52
C THR A 97 -2.48 -3.93 -18.00
N ALA A 98 -2.16 -5.12 -17.54
CA ALA A 98 -2.08 -5.41 -16.09
C ALA A 98 -1.02 -4.58 -15.37
N SER A 99 0.14 -4.36 -15.99
CA SER A 99 1.21 -3.53 -15.41
C SER A 99 0.84 -2.04 -15.23
N ASP A 100 -0.23 -1.59 -15.90
CA ASP A 100 -0.72 -0.22 -15.76
C ASP A 100 -1.74 -0.05 -14.63
N ARG A 101 -2.18 -1.16 -14.01
CA ARG A 101 -3.21 -1.13 -12.95
C ARG A 101 -2.72 -0.59 -11.63
N MET A 102 -1.39 -0.58 -11.41
CA MET A 102 -0.80 0.04 -10.22
C MET A 102 0.59 0.60 -10.54
N LYS A 103 0.83 1.87 -10.19
CA LYS A 103 2.08 2.58 -10.45
C LYS A 103 2.62 3.22 -9.18
N LEU A 104 3.91 3.09 -8.95
CA LEU A 104 4.62 3.71 -7.84
C LEU A 104 5.57 4.78 -8.38
N TYR A 105 5.54 5.95 -7.76
CA TYR A 105 6.50 7.03 -7.99
C TYR A 105 7.16 7.40 -6.67
N VAL A 106 8.44 7.64 -6.70
CA VAL A 106 9.20 8.21 -5.58
C VAL A 106 10.01 9.38 -6.11
N ASN A 107 9.82 10.56 -5.52
CA ASN A 107 10.45 11.81 -5.97
C ASN A 107 10.28 12.03 -7.50
N ASN A 108 9.07 11.83 -8.00
CA ASN A 108 8.68 11.93 -9.42
C ASN A 108 9.30 10.89 -10.37
N VAL A 109 10.06 9.92 -9.87
CA VAL A 109 10.58 8.82 -10.68
C VAL A 109 9.65 7.63 -10.56
N GLN A 110 9.16 7.11 -11.70
CA GLN A 110 8.36 5.88 -11.73
C GLN A 110 9.25 4.68 -11.51
N TYR A 111 8.81 3.79 -10.63
CA TYR A 111 9.51 2.55 -10.33
C TYR A 111 8.71 1.33 -10.76
N THR A 112 9.44 0.35 -11.30
CA THR A 112 8.85 -0.93 -11.67
C THR A 112 8.64 -1.78 -10.42
N TRP A 113 7.49 -2.43 -10.34
CA TRP A 113 7.21 -3.42 -9.31
C TRP A 113 7.87 -4.75 -9.66
N THR A 114 8.51 -5.35 -8.67
CA THR A 114 8.93 -6.74 -8.75
C THR A 114 8.09 -7.54 -7.76
N GLY A 115 7.33 -8.49 -8.26
CA GLY A 115 6.49 -9.35 -7.41
C GLY A 115 7.33 -10.40 -6.68
N SER A 116 6.96 -10.71 -5.43
CA SER A 116 7.35 -11.93 -4.74
C SER A 116 6.09 -12.57 -4.14
N GLY A 117 5.88 -13.83 -4.37
CA GLY A 117 4.69 -14.57 -3.96
C GLY A 117 3.91 -15.12 -5.16
N THR A 118 2.80 -15.76 -4.89
CA THR A 118 1.82 -16.17 -5.90
C THR A 118 1.08 -14.91 -6.38
N GLY A 119 1.64 -14.25 -7.38
CA GLY A 119 1.05 -13.05 -7.95
C GLY A 119 1.97 -11.83 -7.88
N GLY A 120 1.81 -10.95 -8.81
CA GLY A 120 2.46 -9.65 -8.90
C GLY A 120 1.46 -8.58 -9.31
N VAL A 121 1.95 -7.37 -9.62
CA VAL A 121 1.08 -6.31 -10.15
C VAL A 121 0.29 -6.77 -11.39
N ASN A 122 0.82 -7.71 -12.13
CA ASN A 122 0.18 -8.29 -13.31
C ASN A 122 -1.02 -9.19 -12.97
N ASP A 123 -1.19 -9.55 -11.69
CA ASP A 123 -2.27 -10.43 -11.23
C ASP A 123 -3.41 -9.66 -10.57
N ILE A 124 -3.35 -8.32 -10.54
CA ILE A 124 -4.53 -7.52 -10.19
C ILE A 124 -5.56 -7.72 -11.31
N PRO A 125 -6.73 -8.33 -11.04
CA PRO A 125 -7.74 -8.55 -12.07
C PRO A 125 -8.23 -7.22 -12.65
N GLN A 126 -8.61 -7.22 -13.92
CA GLN A 126 -9.26 -6.06 -14.50
C GLN A 126 -10.60 -5.80 -13.80
N ASN A 127 -10.92 -4.54 -13.54
CA ASN A 127 -12.10 -4.10 -12.79
C ASN A 127 -12.17 -4.65 -11.35
N HIS A 128 -11.01 -4.94 -10.73
CA HIS A 128 -10.96 -5.29 -9.31
C HIS A 128 -11.24 -4.06 -8.44
N VAL A 129 -12.14 -4.22 -7.47
CA VAL A 129 -12.41 -3.18 -6.47
C VAL A 129 -11.37 -3.24 -5.38
N MET A 130 -10.51 -2.24 -5.31
CA MET A 130 -9.46 -2.18 -4.29
C MET A 130 -10.06 -1.99 -2.89
N PRO A 131 -9.49 -2.60 -1.83
CA PRO A 131 -9.99 -2.44 -0.46
C PRO A 131 -10.14 -0.98 -0.04
N MET A 132 -9.23 -0.10 -0.44
CA MET A 132 -9.32 1.34 -0.17
C MET A 132 -10.47 2.05 -0.88
N ASN A 133 -11.09 1.39 -1.86
CA ASN A 133 -12.26 1.89 -2.59
C ASN A 133 -13.56 1.19 -2.16
N LYS A 134 -13.58 0.53 -1.00
CA LYS A 134 -14.78 -0.10 -0.43
C LYS A 134 -15.30 0.71 0.76
N SER A 135 -16.61 0.91 0.79
CA SER A 135 -17.29 1.50 1.93
C SER A 135 -17.27 0.56 3.14
N GLY A 136 -17.21 1.13 4.33
CA GLY A 136 -17.31 0.39 5.59
C GLY A 136 -16.01 -0.26 6.06
N LEU A 137 -14.94 -0.27 5.27
CA LEU A 137 -13.67 -0.81 5.72
C LEU A 137 -12.94 0.14 6.66
N PRO A 138 -12.32 -0.37 7.74
CA PRO A 138 -11.44 0.42 8.58
C PRO A 138 -10.16 0.78 7.82
N PHE A 139 -9.74 2.01 8.01
CA PHE A 139 -8.56 2.59 7.39
C PHE A 139 -7.69 3.22 8.45
N ARG A 140 -6.39 2.95 8.40
CA ARG A 140 -5.40 3.55 9.31
C ARG A 140 -4.19 4.09 8.55
N ILE A 141 -3.65 5.18 9.09
CA ILE A 141 -2.37 5.75 8.70
C ILE A 141 -1.43 5.61 9.89
N GLY A 142 -0.24 5.08 9.66
CA GLY A 142 0.79 4.91 10.67
C GLY A 142 0.72 3.59 11.45
N SER A 143 -0.22 2.68 11.14
CA SER A 143 -0.27 1.35 11.78
C SER A 143 -1.08 0.34 10.97
N THR A 144 -0.96 -0.94 11.34
CA THR A 144 -1.91 -2.00 10.93
C THR A 144 -3.22 -1.90 11.70
N ILE A 145 -4.30 -2.48 11.17
CA ILE A 145 -5.62 -2.47 11.85
C ILE A 145 -5.58 -3.21 13.19
N GLY A 146 -4.84 -4.30 13.28
CA GLY A 146 -4.64 -5.05 14.54
C GLY A 146 -3.79 -4.35 15.60
N GLY A 147 -3.12 -3.24 15.27
CA GLY A 147 -2.37 -2.43 16.23
C GLY A 147 -1.02 -3.01 16.68
N GLY A 148 -0.44 -3.95 15.92
CA GLY A 148 0.82 -4.60 16.29
C GLY A 148 2.08 -3.98 15.69
N SER A 149 1.94 -3.08 14.70
CA SER A 149 3.08 -2.50 13.96
C SER A 149 2.78 -1.07 13.57
N TYR A 150 3.72 -0.19 13.83
CA TYR A 150 3.57 1.26 13.67
C TYR A 150 4.60 1.83 12.71
N PHE A 151 4.31 3.00 12.16
CA PHE A 151 5.29 3.78 11.40
C PHE A 151 6.21 4.52 12.37
N GLU A 152 7.51 4.35 12.17
CA GLU A 152 8.54 5.08 12.89
C GLU A 152 9.09 6.19 12.00
N GLY A 153 8.71 7.44 12.26
CA GLY A 153 9.12 8.58 11.47
C GLY A 153 8.09 9.71 11.46
N VAL A 154 8.15 10.51 10.41
CA VAL A 154 7.24 11.64 10.16
C VAL A 154 6.59 11.45 8.78
N MET A 155 5.30 11.73 8.70
CA MET A 155 4.52 11.75 7.46
C MET A 155 3.79 13.07 7.34
#